data_b56668349db0dd1b7e51cbd6ccd66f10
#
_entry.id   b56668349db0dd1b7e51cbd6ccd66f10
#
_cell.length_a   1.000
_cell.length_b   1.000
_cell.length_c   1.000
_cell.angle_alpha   90.00
_cell.angle_beta   90.00
_cell.angle_gamma   90.00
#
_symmetry.space_group_name_H-M   'P 1'
#
loop_
_entity.id
_entity.type
_entity.pdbx_description
1 polymer ?
#
loop_
_entity_poly.entity_id
_entity_poly.type
_entity_poly.pdbx_seq_one_letter_code
_entity_poly.pdbx_strand_id
1 'polypeptide(L)'
;SMAAALDVLIAARPTDGIGRVGNGRRIAVLGDMLELGPDEATLHRDIARHPGLQAVHLIHCVGPRMQALHAALPRGQRGEWVETAEELAARARHLVDAGDILLVKGSKGSKVSRVVDALRKIGQAAAPKEGTT
;
A
#
# COMPACT_ATOMS: atom_id res chain seq x y z
N SER A 1 -9.46 9.27 7.08
CA SER A 1 -10.29 8.47 6.19
C SER A 1 -9.48 7.91 5.02
N MET A 2 -10.01 6.91 4.38
CA MET A 2 -9.38 6.30 3.20
C MET A 2 -9.20 7.34 2.08
N ALA A 3 -10.24 8.11 1.79
CA ALA A 3 -10.18 9.14 0.74
C ALA A 3 -9.11 10.20 1.02
N ALA A 4 -9.02 10.69 2.23
CA ALA A 4 -8.02 11.68 2.60
C ALA A 4 -6.59 11.13 2.49
N ALA A 5 -6.39 9.88 2.91
CA ALA A 5 -5.08 9.22 2.80
C ALA A 5 -4.66 9.05 1.34
N LEU A 6 -5.58 8.65 0.48
CA LEU A 6 -5.30 8.53 -0.96
C LEU A 6 -4.96 9.88 -1.59
N ASP A 7 -5.63 10.95 -1.18
CA ASP A 7 -5.33 12.29 -1.68
C ASP A 7 -3.90 12.72 -1.32
N VAL A 8 -3.44 12.39 -0.11
CA VAL A 8 -2.07 12.66 0.31
C VAL A 8 -1.07 11.91 -0.57
N LEU A 9 -1.33 10.63 -0.84
CA LEU A 9 -0.46 9.83 -1.71
C LEU A 9 -0.42 10.38 -3.14
N ILE A 10 -1.58 10.74 -3.68
CA ILE A 10 -1.69 11.26 -5.04
C ILE A 10 -0.90 12.57 -5.20
N ALA A 11 -0.92 13.42 -4.17
CA ALA A 11 -0.19 14.69 -4.17
C ALA A 11 1.31 14.55 -3.91
N ALA A 12 1.74 13.41 -3.36
CA ALA A 12 3.15 13.19 -3.04
C ALA A 12 3.98 12.99 -4.31
N ARG A 13 5.27 13.36 -4.23
CA ARG A 13 6.18 13.26 -5.37
C ARG A 13 7.28 12.23 -5.09
N PRO A 14 7.26 11.07 -5.75
CA PRO A 14 8.35 10.10 -5.66
C PRO A 14 9.66 10.70 -6.21
N THR A 15 10.77 10.11 -5.80
CA THR A 15 12.09 10.54 -6.27
C THR A 15 12.57 9.58 -7.36
N ASP A 16 12.92 10.13 -8.52
CA ASP A 16 13.43 9.36 -9.64
C ASP A 16 14.95 9.17 -9.54
N GLY A 17 15.43 8.12 -10.15
CA GLY A 17 16.85 7.90 -10.41
C GLY A 17 17.67 7.37 -9.24
N ILE A 18 17.07 6.99 -8.12
CA ILE A 18 17.80 6.50 -6.94
C ILE A 18 17.57 5.01 -6.64
N GLY A 19 16.60 4.40 -7.30
CA GLY A 19 16.27 2.99 -7.09
C GLY A 19 16.69 2.11 -8.24
N ARG A 20 16.40 0.82 -8.11
CA ARG A 20 16.63 -0.19 -9.17
C ARG A 20 15.72 0.05 -10.36
N VAL A 21 14.52 0.56 -10.11
CA VAL A 21 13.59 1.03 -11.14
C VAL A 21 13.92 2.50 -11.38
N GLY A 22 14.05 2.90 -12.63
CA GLY A 22 14.46 4.27 -12.97
C GLY A 22 13.58 5.37 -12.38
N ASN A 23 12.27 5.12 -12.24
CA ASN A 23 11.32 6.11 -11.74
C ASN A 23 10.76 5.68 -10.39
N GLY A 24 10.64 6.64 -9.47
CA GLY A 24 9.94 6.45 -8.22
C GLY A 24 8.45 6.25 -8.43
N ARG A 25 7.81 5.49 -7.55
CA ARG A 25 6.42 5.09 -7.71
C ARG A 25 5.60 5.50 -6.49
N ARG A 26 4.30 5.69 -6.71
CA ARG A 26 3.32 5.79 -5.63
C ARG A 26 2.69 4.41 -5.47
N ILE A 27 2.80 3.85 -4.27
CA ILE A 27 2.33 2.51 -3.98
C ILE A 27 1.41 2.57 -2.77
N ALA A 28 0.28 1.89 -2.84
CA ALA A 28 -0.65 1.78 -1.72
C ALA A 28 -0.77 0.33 -1.26
N VAL A 29 -0.82 0.15 0.04
CA VAL A 29 -1.24 -1.10 0.70
C VAL A 29 -2.50 -0.77 1.46
N LEU A 30 -3.62 -1.31 1.01
CA LEU A 30 -4.93 -1.02 1.56
C LEU A 30 -5.51 -2.28 2.21
N GLY A 31 -5.86 -2.16 3.48
CA GLY A 31 -6.47 -3.23 4.24
C GLY A 31 -7.97 -3.03 4.43
N ASP A 32 -8.65 -4.11 4.77
CA ASP A 32 -10.08 -4.09 5.01
C ASP A 32 -10.50 -2.94 5.93
N MET A 33 -11.57 -2.26 5.54
CA MET A 33 -12.27 -1.34 6.41
C MET A 33 -13.39 -2.12 7.10
N LEU A 34 -13.34 -2.18 8.42
CA LEU A 34 -14.26 -2.97 9.21
C LEU A 34 -15.47 -2.11 9.66
N GLU A 35 -16.55 -2.77 10.02
CA GLU A 35 -17.73 -2.13 10.60
C GLU A 35 -18.44 -1.14 9.67
N LEU A 36 -18.38 -1.37 8.35
CA LEU A 36 -19.06 -0.53 7.36
C LEU A 36 -20.52 -0.93 7.11
N GLY A 37 -20.97 -2.05 7.67
CA GLY A 37 -22.33 -2.52 7.52
C GLY A 37 -22.59 -3.26 6.19
N PRO A 38 -23.86 -3.35 5.77
CA PRO A 38 -24.25 -4.21 4.63
C PRO A 38 -23.70 -3.77 3.29
N ASP A 39 -23.28 -2.52 3.14
CA ASP A 39 -22.76 -1.97 1.89
C ASP A 39 -21.23 -2.12 1.78
N GLU A 40 -20.60 -2.90 2.63
CA GLU A 40 -19.14 -2.96 2.72
C GLU A 40 -18.48 -3.37 1.39
N ALA A 41 -19.04 -4.30 0.67
CA ALA A 41 -18.47 -4.73 -0.62
C ALA A 41 -18.45 -3.59 -1.64
N THR A 42 -19.55 -2.84 -1.73
CA THR A 42 -19.67 -1.68 -2.61
C THR A 42 -18.71 -0.58 -2.21
N LEU A 43 -18.60 -0.31 -0.89
CA LEU A 43 -17.71 0.74 -0.38
C LEU A 43 -16.24 0.41 -0.68
N HIS A 44 -15.83 -0.84 -0.54
CA HIS A 44 -14.46 -1.25 -0.90
C HIS A 44 -14.23 -1.15 -2.41
N ARG A 45 -15.17 -1.63 -3.21
CA ARG A 45 -15.06 -1.56 -4.67
C ARG A 45 -14.98 -0.11 -5.17
N ASP A 46 -15.74 0.79 -4.56
CA ASP A 46 -15.83 2.18 -4.99
C ASP A 46 -14.53 2.98 -4.73
N ILE A 47 -13.60 2.45 -3.96
CA ILE A 47 -12.26 3.04 -3.84
C ILE A 47 -11.61 3.13 -5.24
N ALA A 48 -11.91 2.19 -6.13
CA ALA A 48 -11.38 2.20 -7.49
C ALA A 48 -11.80 3.45 -8.29
N ARG A 49 -12.85 4.13 -7.85
CA ARG A 49 -13.38 5.35 -8.49
C ARG A 49 -12.85 6.63 -7.85
N HIS A 50 -11.96 6.52 -6.87
CA HIS A 50 -11.44 7.72 -6.21
C HIS A 50 -10.77 8.64 -7.22
N PRO A 51 -11.12 9.95 -7.24
CA PRO A 51 -10.54 10.90 -8.20
C PRO A 51 -9.01 10.94 -8.09
N GLY A 52 -8.34 10.81 -9.22
CA GLY A 52 -6.88 10.83 -9.27
C GLY A 52 -6.20 9.50 -8.95
N LEU A 53 -6.95 8.45 -8.66
CA LEU A 53 -6.36 7.16 -8.28
C LEU A 53 -5.42 6.58 -9.33
N GLN A 54 -5.62 6.93 -10.60
CA GLN A 54 -4.73 6.49 -11.68
C GLN A 54 -3.28 6.96 -11.51
N ALA A 55 -3.03 7.97 -10.67
CA ALA A 55 -1.68 8.39 -10.33
C ALA A 55 -0.94 7.42 -9.40
N VAL A 56 -1.66 6.49 -8.78
CA VAL A 56 -1.07 5.45 -7.94
C VAL A 56 -0.66 4.29 -8.83
N HIS A 57 0.61 3.91 -8.79
CA HIS A 57 1.19 2.93 -9.72
C HIS A 57 0.77 1.51 -9.41
N LEU A 58 0.76 1.15 -8.12
CA LEU A 58 0.39 -0.18 -7.66
C LEU A 58 -0.44 -0.07 -6.39
N ILE A 59 -1.48 -0.90 -6.31
CA ILE A 59 -2.34 -1.01 -5.14
C ILE A 59 -2.38 -2.48 -4.71
N HIS A 60 -1.80 -2.74 -3.55
CA HIS A 60 -1.86 -4.05 -2.89
C HIS A 60 -3.06 -4.06 -1.94
N CYS A 61 -3.74 -5.17 -1.88
CA CYS A 61 -4.98 -5.31 -1.13
C CYS A 61 -4.84 -6.41 -0.09
N VAL A 62 -5.22 -6.13 1.16
CA VAL A 62 -5.12 -7.03 2.29
C VAL A 62 -6.49 -7.26 2.90
N GLY A 63 -6.91 -8.52 2.93
CA GLY A 63 -8.15 -8.93 3.56
C GLY A 63 -9.23 -9.35 2.58
N PRO A 64 -10.21 -10.13 3.06
CA PRO A 64 -11.26 -10.66 2.20
C PRO A 64 -12.15 -9.60 1.58
N ARG A 65 -12.42 -8.49 2.29
CA ARG A 65 -13.24 -7.39 1.77
C ARG A 65 -12.57 -6.65 0.63
N MET A 66 -11.25 -6.57 0.66
CA MET A 66 -10.48 -5.89 -0.39
C MET A 66 -10.43 -6.64 -1.72
N GLN A 67 -10.93 -7.88 -1.78
CA GLN A 67 -11.08 -8.58 -3.06
C GLN A 67 -11.94 -7.79 -4.04
N ALA A 68 -12.99 -7.13 -3.54
CA ALA A 68 -13.88 -6.32 -4.39
C ALA A 68 -13.13 -5.16 -5.04
N LEU A 69 -12.26 -4.48 -4.30
CA LEU A 69 -11.41 -3.42 -4.86
C LEU A 69 -10.40 -4.00 -5.85
N HIS A 70 -9.68 -5.04 -5.46
CA HIS A 70 -8.64 -5.64 -6.29
C HIS A 70 -9.19 -6.05 -7.66
N ALA A 71 -10.36 -6.67 -7.68
CA ALA A 71 -11.02 -7.07 -8.92
C ALA A 71 -11.46 -5.88 -9.79
N ALA A 72 -11.76 -4.74 -9.17
CA ALA A 72 -12.21 -3.54 -9.86
C ALA A 72 -11.05 -2.70 -10.43
N LEU A 73 -9.82 -2.92 -9.99
CA LEU A 73 -8.67 -2.16 -10.44
C LEU A 73 -8.24 -2.56 -11.87
N PRO A 74 -7.73 -1.61 -12.67
CA PRO A 74 -7.08 -1.95 -13.94
C PRO A 74 -5.90 -2.88 -13.71
N ARG A 75 -5.63 -3.78 -14.65
CA ARG A 75 -4.54 -4.77 -14.53
C ARG A 75 -3.19 -4.14 -14.24
N GLY A 76 -2.86 -3.04 -14.90
CA GLY A 76 -1.57 -2.37 -14.73
C GLY A 76 -1.38 -1.72 -13.36
N GLN A 77 -2.47 -1.50 -12.62
CA GLN A 77 -2.46 -0.90 -11.28
C GLN A 77 -2.64 -1.95 -10.18
N ARG A 78 -3.09 -3.13 -10.57
CA ARG A 78 -3.41 -4.21 -9.64
C ARG A 78 -2.15 -4.84 -9.09
N GLY A 79 -1.92 -4.65 -7.80
CA GLY A 79 -0.84 -5.31 -7.08
C GLY A 79 -1.25 -6.69 -6.60
N GLU A 80 -0.73 -7.10 -5.46
CA GLU A 80 -1.10 -8.37 -4.85
C GLU A 80 -2.39 -8.24 -4.04
N TRP A 81 -3.15 -9.32 -4.00
CA TRP A 81 -4.18 -9.50 -2.99
C TRP A 81 -3.76 -10.64 -2.07
N VAL A 82 -3.82 -10.40 -0.77
CA VAL A 82 -3.54 -11.40 0.26
C VAL A 82 -4.65 -11.38 1.30
N GLU A 83 -4.86 -12.49 1.95
CA GLU A 83 -5.89 -12.60 2.97
C GLU A 83 -5.48 -11.93 4.27
N THR A 84 -4.19 -11.98 4.61
CA THR A 84 -3.66 -11.43 5.87
C THR A 84 -2.49 -10.49 5.63
N ALA A 85 -2.32 -9.54 6.55
CA ALA A 85 -1.20 -8.60 6.49
C ALA A 85 0.16 -9.31 6.65
N GLU A 86 0.20 -10.41 7.40
CA GLU A 86 1.42 -11.19 7.59
C GLU A 86 1.97 -11.73 6.27
N GLU A 87 1.09 -12.17 5.38
CA GLU A 87 1.50 -12.67 4.06
C GLU A 87 2.21 -11.60 3.25
N LEU A 88 1.72 -10.37 3.30
CA LEU A 88 2.34 -9.26 2.58
C LEU A 88 3.62 -8.80 3.28
N ALA A 89 3.62 -8.77 4.62
CA ALA A 89 4.79 -8.40 5.42
C ALA A 89 5.98 -9.32 5.13
N ALA A 90 5.74 -10.59 4.92
CA ALA A 90 6.79 -11.56 4.56
C ALA A 90 7.49 -11.22 3.25
N ARG A 91 6.85 -10.45 2.38
CA ARG A 91 7.39 -10.03 1.07
C ARG A 91 7.71 -8.54 1.03
N ALA A 92 7.83 -7.89 2.19
CA ALA A 92 7.96 -6.44 2.28
C ALA A 92 9.09 -5.87 1.42
N ARG A 93 10.25 -6.55 1.37
CA ARG A 93 11.39 -6.08 0.58
C ARG A 93 11.12 -6.00 -0.93
N HIS A 94 10.12 -6.73 -1.41
CA HIS A 94 9.74 -6.75 -2.83
C HIS A 94 8.66 -5.72 -3.17
N LEU A 95 8.10 -5.05 -2.16
CA LEU A 95 7.00 -4.12 -2.38
C LEU A 95 7.45 -2.73 -2.80
N VAL A 96 8.64 -2.33 -2.37
CA VAL A 96 9.13 -0.96 -2.56
C VAL A 96 10.58 -0.95 -3.05
N ASP A 97 10.95 0.16 -3.63
CA ASP A 97 12.30 0.47 -4.02
C ASP A 97 12.64 1.89 -3.57
N ALA A 98 13.91 2.25 -3.56
CA ALA A 98 14.32 3.60 -3.22
C ALA A 98 13.65 4.62 -4.13
N GLY A 99 13.15 5.71 -3.56
CA GLY A 99 12.40 6.73 -4.28
C GLY A 99 10.90 6.54 -4.29
N ASP A 100 10.41 5.35 -3.95
CA ASP A 100 8.98 5.08 -3.87
C ASP A 100 8.36 5.74 -2.65
N ILE A 101 7.09 6.09 -2.77
CA ILE A 101 6.25 6.53 -1.66
C ILE A 101 5.22 5.45 -1.41
N LEU A 102 5.11 5.04 -0.17
CA LEU A 102 4.17 4.00 0.23
C LEU A 102 3.14 4.55 1.21
N LEU A 103 1.87 4.35 0.89
CA LEU A 103 0.77 4.55 1.81
C LEU A 103 0.32 3.18 2.33
N VAL A 104 0.17 3.06 3.64
CA VAL A 104 -0.42 1.88 4.26
C VAL A 104 -1.63 2.34 5.06
N LYS A 105 -2.81 1.87 4.67
CA LYS A 105 -4.07 2.31 5.28
C LYS A 105 -5.05 1.14 5.38
N GLY A 106 -5.72 1.03 6.52
CA GLY A 106 -6.76 0.05 6.77
C GLY A 106 -7.26 0.16 8.19
N SER A 107 -8.33 -0.54 8.52
CA SER A 107 -8.81 -0.62 9.89
C SER A 107 -7.78 -1.30 10.78
N LYS A 108 -7.79 -0.98 12.06
CA LYS A 108 -6.88 -1.56 13.04
C LYS A 108 -6.92 -3.10 13.01
N GLY A 109 -8.12 -3.66 12.87
CA GLY A 109 -8.30 -5.12 12.79
C GLY A 109 -7.69 -5.77 11.54
N SER A 110 -7.41 -5.01 10.48
CA SER A 110 -6.74 -5.53 9.28
C SER A 110 -5.25 -5.78 9.50
N LYS A 111 -4.68 -5.18 10.54
CA LYS A 111 -3.28 -5.34 10.96
C LYS A 111 -2.26 -4.93 9.90
N VAL A 112 -2.62 -4.04 8.97
CA VAL A 112 -1.71 -3.59 7.91
C VAL A 112 -0.48 -2.88 8.45
N SER A 113 -0.51 -2.39 9.68
CA SER A 113 0.68 -1.84 10.35
C SER A 113 1.85 -2.83 10.41
N ARG A 114 1.58 -4.13 10.35
CA ARG A 114 2.64 -5.15 10.30
C ARG A 114 3.50 -5.04 9.04
N VAL A 115 2.92 -4.58 7.94
CA VAL A 115 3.68 -4.30 6.72
C VAL A 115 4.64 -3.14 6.96
N VAL A 116 4.18 -2.09 7.63
CA VAL A 116 5.02 -0.94 7.99
C VAL A 116 6.17 -1.38 8.89
N ASP A 117 5.89 -2.20 9.90
CA ASP A 117 6.91 -2.70 10.82
C ASP A 117 7.97 -3.53 10.09
N ALA A 118 7.55 -4.38 9.15
CA ALA A 118 8.47 -5.18 8.36
C ALA A 118 9.37 -4.30 7.48
N LEU A 119 8.81 -3.26 6.88
CA LEU A 119 9.57 -2.32 6.06
C LEU A 119 10.57 -1.50 6.89
N ARG A 120 10.19 -1.10 8.09
CA ARG A 120 11.09 -0.39 9.01
C ARG A 120 12.29 -1.25 9.39
N LYS A 121 12.08 -2.54 9.64
CA LYS A 121 13.16 -3.47 9.95
C LYS A 121 14.15 -3.60 8.79
N ILE A 122 13.66 -3.66 7.57
CA ILE A 122 14.50 -3.69 6.37
C ILE A 122 15.31 -2.40 6.26
N GLY A 123 14.69 -1.24 6.45
CA GLY A 123 15.37 0.05 6.42
C GLY A 123 16.46 0.16 7.48
N GLN A 124 16.20 -0.31 8.71
CA GLN A 124 17.19 -0.33 9.78
C GLN A 124 18.36 -1.25 9.47
N ALA A 125 18.09 -2.42 8.88
CA ALA A 125 19.13 -3.36 8.49
C ALA A 125 20.01 -2.85 7.35
N ALA A 126 19.45 -2.06 6.44
CA ALA A 126 20.15 -1.49 5.29
C ALA A 126 20.84 -0.16 5.61
N ALA A 127 20.41 0.55 6.65
CA ALA A 127 20.95 1.86 7.00
C ALA A 127 22.35 1.71 7.59
N PRO A 128 23.23 2.71 7.39
CA PRO A 128 24.49 2.77 8.12
C PRO A 128 24.20 2.77 9.61
N LYS A 129 24.93 1.95 10.37
CA LYS A 129 24.78 1.89 11.82
C LYS A 129 25.56 3.03 12.44
N GLU A 130 24.89 4.12 12.77
CA GLU A 130 25.52 5.22 13.48
C GLU A 130 26.07 4.71 14.82
N GLY A 131 27.26 5.15 15.17
CA GLY A 131 27.91 4.74 16.42
C GLY A 131 28.54 3.36 16.38
N THR A 132 28.51 2.66 15.26
CA THR A 132 29.21 1.39 15.10
C THR A 132 30.48 1.51 14.29
N THR A 133 30.84 2.69 14.04
CA THR A 133 32.12 3.02 13.43
C THR A 133 33.24 2.85 14.39
#